data_9a2af57ee7e693e80afa5f3699812435
#
_entry.id   9a2af57ee7e693e80afa5f3699812435
#
_cell.length_a   1.000
_cell.length_b   1.000
_cell.length_c   1.000
_cell.angle_alpha   90.00
_cell.angle_beta   90.00
_cell.angle_gamma   90.00
#
_symmetry.space_group_name_H-M   'P 1'
#
loop_
_entity.id
_entity.type
_entity.pdbx_description
1 polymer ?
#
loop_
_entity_poly.entity_id
_entity_poly.type
_entity_poly.pdbx_seq_one_letter_code
_entity_poly.pdbx_strand_id
1 'polypeptide(L)'
;FTGEVMNDYTWDISMQWHIADYLTNDCCYLQKPEYTEAAEAFKDTGSFRGQDSLFHPDVVAYYTSSPSVTSHSQFRSLEYTIGGPLKMIPDTDFVAGVQSAEYNYENIYDKQSEVGNVGGSSGNSSANSRDYTALFFESKTSLLDGAGELSVAVRSDDYSDFGKNTSWTVKGLYDVMDGLTLRASVGTGFRAPGLGDLAANTTFSADSHIDYVKCAAQGIARPDCPSEQVNTYIAANPNLGPETSESTNVGAIYT
;
A
#
# COMPACT_ATOMS: atom_id res chain seq x y z
N PHE A 1 -9.67 -6.53 26.43
CA PHE A 1 -9.88 -7.20 27.72
C PHE A 1 -8.59 -7.91 28.12
N THR A 2 -8.17 -7.77 29.35
CA THR A 2 -6.96 -8.41 29.88
C THR A 2 -7.27 -9.16 31.15
N GLY A 3 -6.46 -10.15 31.51
CA GLY A 3 -6.60 -10.90 32.75
C GLY A 3 -5.36 -11.74 33.06
N GLU A 4 -5.36 -12.34 34.22
CA GLU A 4 -4.32 -13.25 34.67
C GLU A 4 -4.87 -14.68 34.70
N VAL A 5 -3.99 -15.65 34.41
CA VAL A 5 -4.29 -17.07 34.51
C VAL A 5 -3.08 -17.79 35.12
N MET A 6 -3.33 -18.73 36.05
CA MET A 6 -2.30 -19.51 36.75
C MET A 6 -1.21 -18.66 37.44
N ASN A 7 -1.56 -17.47 37.91
CA ASN A 7 -0.75 -16.49 38.65
C ASN A 7 0.50 -15.95 37.96
N ASP A 8 0.96 -16.57 36.87
CA ASP A 8 2.21 -16.17 36.19
C ASP A 8 1.98 -15.74 34.73
N TYR A 9 0.80 -16.00 34.18
CA TYR A 9 0.49 -15.73 32.77
C TYR A 9 -0.57 -14.65 32.66
N THR A 10 -0.37 -13.77 31.70
CA THR A 10 -1.36 -12.75 31.32
C THR A 10 -1.95 -13.11 29.96
N TRP A 11 -3.21 -12.76 29.78
CA TRP A 11 -3.87 -12.84 28.48
C TRP A 11 -4.50 -11.50 28.11
N ASP A 12 -4.59 -11.24 26.82
CA ASP A 12 -5.28 -10.09 26.26
C ASP A 12 -6.16 -10.50 25.08
N ILE A 13 -7.35 -9.88 25.01
CA ILE A 13 -8.21 -9.92 23.84
C ILE A 13 -8.40 -8.49 23.36
N SER A 14 -7.95 -8.19 22.17
CA SER A 14 -8.12 -6.91 21.52
C SER A 14 -8.97 -7.01 20.25
N MET A 15 -9.79 -5.99 20.04
CA MET A 15 -10.58 -5.82 18.83
C MET A 15 -10.27 -4.45 18.25
N GLN A 16 -10.05 -4.41 16.93
CA GLN A 16 -9.87 -3.17 16.18
C GLN A 16 -10.94 -3.08 15.10
N TRP A 17 -11.43 -1.88 14.90
CA TRP A 17 -12.37 -1.55 13.84
C TRP A 17 -12.06 -0.16 13.32
N HIS A 18 -11.68 -0.09 12.04
CA HIS A 18 -11.39 1.15 11.36
C HIS A 18 -12.25 1.27 10.11
N ILE A 19 -12.81 2.45 9.90
CA ILE A 19 -13.51 2.82 8.67
C ILE A 19 -12.91 4.13 8.19
N ALA A 20 -12.66 4.22 6.89
CA ALA A 20 -12.27 5.46 6.25
C ALA A 20 -13.08 5.64 4.97
N ASP A 21 -13.78 6.76 4.89
CA ASP A 21 -14.57 7.18 3.75
C ASP A 21 -13.99 8.48 3.19
N TYR A 22 -13.74 8.50 1.89
CA TYR A 22 -13.26 9.68 1.18
C TYR A 22 -14.15 9.94 -0.02
N LEU A 23 -14.51 11.20 -0.21
CA LEU A 23 -15.12 11.70 -1.43
C LEU A 23 -14.22 12.80 -1.98
N THR A 24 -13.66 12.58 -3.14
CA THR A 24 -12.92 13.58 -3.90
C THR A 24 -13.81 14.07 -5.03
N ASN A 25 -14.02 15.38 -5.10
CA ASN A 25 -14.70 16.04 -6.20
C ASN A 25 -13.73 17.05 -6.79
N ASP A 26 -13.36 16.85 -8.02
CA ASP A 26 -12.57 17.80 -8.79
C ASP A 26 -13.48 18.63 -9.68
N CYS A 27 -12.99 19.74 -10.24
CA CYS A 27 -13.79 20.53 -11.13
C CYS A 27 -13.07 20.82 -12.44
N CYS A 28 -13.93 21.19 -13.41
CA CYS A 28 -13.48 21.89 -14.61
C CYS A 28 -12.60 21.04 -15.54
N TYR A 29 -12.76 19.71 -15.50
CA TYR A 29 -12.13 18.78 -16.43
C TYR A 29 -12.89 18.76 -17.75
N LEU A 30 -12.14 18.65 -18.84
CA LEU A 30 -12.68 18.60 -20.17
C LEU A 30 -13.33 17.23 -20.43
N GLN A 31 -14.59 17.23 -20.90
CA GLN A 31 -15.25 16.04 -21.44
C GLN A 31 -14.92 15.91 -22.93
N LYS A 32 -14.25 14.83 -23.32
CA LYS A 32 -13.72 14.65 -24.67
C LYS A 32 -14.80 14.64 -25.76
N PRO A 33 -15.94 13.94 -25.63
CA PRO A 33 -16.99 13.97 -26.63
C PRO A 33 -17.58 15.37 -26.84
N GLU A 34 -17.99 16.03 -25.76
CA GLU A 34 -18.59 17.35 -25.77
C GLU A 34 -17.60 18.42 -26.26
N TYR A 35 -16.34 18.32 -25.89
CA TYR A 35 -15.29 19.20 -26.40
C TYR A 35 -15.08 19.02 -27.89
N THR A 36 -15.05 17.77 -28.38
CA THR A 36 -14.90 17.50 -29.82
C THR A 36 -16.04 18.08 -30.61
N GLU A 37 -17.28 17.91 -30.14
CA GLU A 37 -18.46 18.50 -30.75
C GLU A 37 -18.39 20.04 -30.77
N ALA A 38 -18.07 20.64 -29.64
CA ALA A 38 -17.90 22.11 -29.56
C ALA A 38 -16.77 22.60 -30.47
N ALA A 39 -15.62 21.92 -30.49
CA ALA A 39 -14.49 22.29 -31.33
C ALA A 39 -14.84 22.21 -32.82
N GLU A 40 -15.58 21.19 -33.28
CA GLU A 40 -16.07 21.07 -34.64
C GLU A 40 -17.08 22.21 -35.01
N ALA A 41 -17.97 22.57 -34.08
CA ALA A 41 -18.93 23.65 -34.29
C ALA A 41 -18.25 25.02 -34.43
N PHE A 42 -17.10 25.24 -33.76
CA PHE A 42 -16.40 26.53 -33.76
C PHE A 42 -15.15 26.57 -34.63
N LYS A 43 -14.76 25.49 -35.30
CA LYS A 43 -13.52 25.41 -36.11
C LYS A 43 -13.40 26.47 -37.20
N ASP A 44 -14.53 26.85 -37.80
CA ASP A 44 -14.59 27.78 -38.93
C ASP A 44 -14.77 29.26 -38.48
N THR A 45 -15.07 29.50 -37.22
CA THR A 45 -15.33 30.88 -36.72
C THR A 45 -14.07 31.70 -36.51
N GLY A 46 -12.91 31.06 -36.40
CA GLY A 46 -11.61 31.71 -36.19
C GLY A 46 -11.50 32.55 -34.93
N SER A 47 -12.53 32.59 -34.10
CA SER A 47 -12.63 33.45 -32.93
C SER A 47 -12.31 32.68 -31.67
N PHE A 48 -11.22 33.04 -31.02
CA PHE A 48 -10.86 32.53 -29.69
C PHE A 48 -11.55 33.29 -28.54
N ARG A 49 -12.23 34.40 -28.82
CA ARG A 49 -12.91 35.23 -27.81
C ARG A 49 -14.19 35.85 -28.40
N GLY A 50 -15.25 35.96 -27.56
CA GLY A 50 -16.54 36.51 -27.91
C GLY A 50 -17.67 35.49 -27.72
N GLN A 51 -18.90 35.87 -28.12
CA GLN A 51 -20.09 35.01 -27.96
C GLN A 51 -20.05 33.78 -28.85
N ASP A 52 -19.34 33.83 -29.97
CA ASP A 52 -19.18 32.71 -30.93
C ASP A 52 -17.76 32.06 -30.74
N SER A 53 -17.40 31.81 -29.51
CA SER A 53 -16.06 31.30 -29.18
C SER A 53 -16.15 29.99 -28.42
N LEU A 54 -15.22 29.08 -28.71
CA LEU A 54 -15.02 27.84 -27.94
C LEU A 54 -14.80 28.12 -26.44
N PHE A 55 -14.28 29.28 -26.08
CA PHE A 55 -14.01 29.72 -24.72
C PHE A 55 -15.10 30.61 -24.12
N HIS A 56 -16.27 30.73 -24.76
CA HIS A 56 -17.43 31.38 -24.12
C HIS A 56 -17.85 30.60 -22.85
N PRO A 57 -18.20 31.28 -21.73
CA PRO A 57 -18.52 30.58 -20.48
C PRO A 57 -19.58 29.48 -20.62
N ASP A 58 -20.64 29.70 -21.40
CA ASP A 58 -21.69 28.68 -21.61
C ASP A 58 -21.19 27.50 -22.43
N VAL A 59 -20.29 27.71 -23.38
CA VAL A 59 -19.66 26.65 -24.17
C VAL A 59 -18.67 25.87 -23.32
N VAL A 60 -17.87 26.56 -22.51
CA VAL A 60 -16.95 25.91 -21.53
C VAL A 60 -17.77 25.06 -20.55
N ALA A 61 -18.88 25.57 -20.03
CA ALA A 61 -19.76 24.80 -19.13
C ALA A 61 -20.35 23.54 -19.79
N TYR A 62 -20.56 23.56 -21.10
CA TYR A 62 -21.06 22.41 -21.85
C TYR A 62 -20.06 21.25 -21.89
N TYR A 63 -18.78 21.53 -22.13
CA TYR A 63 -17.76 20.50 -22.29
C TYR A 63 -16.88 20.28 -21.05
N THR A 64 -17.21 20.87 -19.91
CA THR A 64 -16.51 20.64 -18.65
C THR A 64 -17.36 19.80 -17.70
N SER A 65 -16.71 19.00 -16.90
CA SER A 65 -17.33 18.18 -15.85
C SER A 65 -16.57 18.27 -14.54
N SER A 66 -17.22 17.78 -13.52
CA SER A 66 -16.65 17.62 -12.18
C SER A 66 -16.53 16.12 -11.85
N PRO A 67 -15.41 15.50 -12.22
CA PRO A 67 -15.21 14.09 -11.90
C PRO A 67 -15.16 13.88 -10.39
N SER A 68 -15.61 12.71 -9.98
CA SER A 68 -15.61 12.32 -8.57
C SER A 68 -15.09 10.91 -8.37
N VAL A 69 -14.51 10.69 -7.19
CA VAL A 69 -14.16 9.35 -6.72
C VAL A 69 -14.61 9.18 -5.27
N THR A 70 -15.26 8.08 -5.01
CA THR A 70 -15.62 7.66 -3.65
C THR A 70 -14.77 6.47 -3.26
N SER A 71 -14.05 6.59 -2.16
CA SER A 71 -13.25 5.52 -1.61
C SER A 71 -13.80 5.11 -0.24
N HIS A 72 -13.96 3.82 -0.04
CA HIS A 72 -14.34 3.23 1.23
C HIS A 72 -13.32 2.16 1.61
N SER A 73 -12.83 2.20 2.83
CA SER A 73 -12.00 1.13 3.39
C SER A 73 -12.45 0.77 4.80
N GLN A 74 -12.50 -0.51 5.08
CA GLN A 74 -12.85 -1.04 6.38
C GLN A 74 -11.85 -2.12 6.78
N PHE A 75 -11.34 -2.01 8.00
CA PHE A 75 -10.50 -3.02 8.64
C PHE A 75 -11.14 -3.46 9.95
N ARG A 76 -11.22 -4.76 10.16
CA ARG A 76 -11.64 -5.37 11.44
C ARG A 76 -10.61 -6.41 11.82
N SER A 77 -10.27 -6.46 13.10
CA SER A 77 -9.45 -7.57 13.62
C SER A 77 -9.86 -7.95 15.03
N LEU A 78 -9.67 -9.22 15.34
CA LEU A 78 -9.73 -9.80 16.65
C LEU A 78 -8.39 -10.50 16.92
N GLU A 79 -7.76 -10.17 18.03
CA GLU A 79 -6.50 -10.77 18.44
C GLU A 79 -6.63 -11.29 19.88
N TYR A 80 -6.08 -12.48 20.10
CA TYR A 80 -5.89 -13.06 21.40
C TYR A 80 -4.42 -13.34 21.63
N THR A 81 -3.89 -12.90 22.77
CA THR A 81 -2.50 -13.19 23.18
C THR A 81 -2.47 -13.81 24.58
N ILE A 82 -1.45 -14.60 24.81
CA ILE A 82 -1.06 -15.10 26.13
C ILE A 82 0.45 -14.94 26.27
N GLY A 83 0.90 -14.49 27.43
CA GLY A 83 2.32 -14.30 27.73
C GLY A 83 2.65 -14.59 29.19
N GLY A 84 3.93 -14.82 29.44
CA GLY A 84 4.47 -15.09 30.76
C GLY A 84 5.80 -15.85 30.69
N PRO A 85 6.27 -16.40 31.83
CA PRO A 85 7.53 -17.14 31.89
C PRO A 85 7.43 -18.48 31.13
N LEU A 86 8.41 -18.73 30.27
CA LEU A 86 8.57 -20.02 29.59
C LEU A 86 9.32 -21.00 30.47
N LYS A 87 8.60 -21.71 31.39
CA LYS A 87 9.18 -22.54 32.47
C LYS A 87 10.12 -23.66 31.98
N MET A 88 10.13 -23.98 30.69
CA MET A 88 11.05 -24.96 30.09
C MET A 88 12.46 -24.39 29.84
N ILE A 89 12.59 -23.09 29.73
CA ILE A 89 13.87 -22.39 29.49
C ILE A 89 14.00 -21.33 30.57
N PRO A 90 15.04 -21.41 31.42
CA PRO A 90 15.28 -20.44 32.48
C PRO A 90 15.39 -19.01 31.92
N ASP A 91 14.98 -18.03 32.71
CA ASP A 91 15.12 -16.59 32.43
C ASP A 91 14.52 -16.18 31.07
N THR A 92 13.46 -16.86 30.67
CA THR A 92 12.78 -16.66 29.38
C THR A 92 11.32 -16.30 29.59
N ASP A 93 10.89 -15.20 29.00
CA ASP A 93 9.50 -14.83 28.83
C ASP A 93 9.05 -15.08 27.38
N PHE A 94 7.78 -15.32 27.18
CA PHE A 94 7.18 -15.47 25.85
C PHE A 94 5.85 -14.74 25.72
N VAL A 95 5.49 -14.46 24.49
CA VAL A 95 4.12 -14.11 24.06
C VAL A 95 3.76 -14.99 22.86
N ALA A 96 2.58 -15.55 22.88
CA ALA A 96 2.01 -16.26 21.75
C ALA A 96 0.60 -15.73 21.47
N GLY A 97 0.19 -15.71 20.23
CA GLY A 97 -1.13 -15.20 19.89
C GLY A 97 -1.66 -15.69 18.56
N VAL A 98 -2.95 -15.46 18.40
CA VAL A 98 -3.70 -15.67 17.17
C VAL A 98 -4.45 -14.37 16.82
N GLN A 99 -4.43 -14.03 15.54
CA GLN A 99 -5.17 -12.90 14.99
C GLN A 99 -6.04 -13.37 13.84
N SER A 100 -7.27 -12.87 13.77
CA SER A 100 -8.13 -12.95 12.60
C SER A 100 -8.48 -11.54 12.18
N ALA A 101 -8.36 -11.26 10.90
CA ALA A 101 -8.66 -9.92 10.38
C ALA A 101 -9.32 -9.98 9.00
N GLU A 102 -10.11 -8.95 8.73
CA GLU A 102 -10.81 -8.70 7.48
C GLU A 102 -10.49 -7.28 7.01
N TYR A 103 -10.17 -7.15 5.74
CA TYR A 103 -9.94 -5.85 5.10
C TYR A 103 -10.79 -5.75 3.82
N ASN A 104 -11.68 -4.76 3.79
CA ASN A 104 -12.51 -4.41 2.64
C ASN A 104 -12.03 -3.08 2.05
N TYR A 105 -11.91 -3.03 0.75
CA TYR A 105 -11.49 -1.87 0.00
C TYR A 105 -12.38 -1.66 -1.22
N GLU A 106 -12.83 -0.43 -1.40
CA GLU A 106 -13.61 0.00 -2.56
C GLU A 106 -13.15 1.40 -2.98
N ASN A 107 -12.97 1.58 -4.28
CA ASN A 107 -12.62 2.87 -4.88
C ASN A 107 -13.39 3.02 -6.19
N ILE A 108 -14.42 3.86 -6.19
CA ILE A 108 -15.39 3.97 -7.28
C ILE A 108 -15.31 5.37 -7.90
N TYR A 109 -14.97 5.41 -9.15
CA TYR A 109 -15.00 6.61 -9.98
C TYR A 109 -16.37 6.87 -10.56
N ASP A 110 -16.64 8.12 -10.90
CA ASP A 110 -17.83 8.48 -11.66
C ASP A 110 -17.83 7.84 -13.06
N LYS A 111 -19.02 7.72 -13.65
CA LYS A 111 -19.20 7.02 -14.92
C LYS A 111 -18.43 7.63 -16.09
N GLN A 112 -18.24 8.95 -16.14
CA GLN A 112 -17.54 9.60 -17.25
C GLN A 112 -16.04 9.32 -17.17
N SER A 113 -15.49 9.31 -15.96
CA SER A 113 -14.11 8.88 -15.71
C SER A 113 -13.90 7.41 -16.05
N GLU A 114 -14.83 6.52 -15.68
CA GLU A 114 -14.78 5.08 -15.98
C GLU A 114 -14.73 4.77 -17.47
N VAL A 115 -15.53 5.46 -18.28
CA VAL A 115 -15.53 5.26 -19.74
C VAL A 115 -14.43 6.04 -20.46
N GLY A 116 -13.57 6.77 -19.73
CA GLY A 116 -12.44 7.51 -20.28
C GLY A 116 -12.82 8.79 -21.01
N ASN A 117 -14.01 9.34 -20.77
CA ASN A 117 -14.48 10.58 -21.40
C ASN A 117 -13.84 11.84 -20.80
N VAL A 118 -13.30 11.76 -19.59
CA VAL A 118 -12.64 12.88 -18.93
C VAL A 118 -11.23 13.09 -19.47
N GLY A 119 -10.91 14.31 -19.89
CA GLY A 119 -9.60 14.67 -20.44
C GLY A 119 -8.52 14.69 -19.36
N GLY A 120 -7.42 13.98 -19.56
CA GLY A 120 -6.31 13.92 -18.62
C GLY A 120 -6.53 13.04 -17.40
N SER A 121 -7.69 12.37 -17.30
CA SER A 121 -8.02 11.42 -16.25
C SER A 121 -8.78 10.25 -16.83
N SER A 122 -8.69 9.09 -16.18
CA SER A 122 -9.54 7.94 -16.45
C SER A 122 -9.86 7.22 -15.16
N GLY A 123 -11.10 6.73 -15.05
CA GLY A 123 -11.56 5.98 -13.91
C GLY A 123 -10.89 4.61 -13.85
N ASN A 124 -10.53 4.19 -12.66
CA ASN A 124 -9.98 2.88 -12.36
C ASN A 124 -10.67 2.34 -11.11
N SER A 125 -11.98 2.13 -11.22
CA SER A 125 -12.75 1.59 -10.10
C SER A 125 -12.27 0.20 -9.74
N SER A 126 -12.20 -0.05 -8.44
CA SER A 126 -11.80 -1.33 -7.88
C SER A 126 -12.54 -1.60 -6.58
N ALA A 127 -12.91 -2.86 -6.37
CA ALA A 127 -13.43 -3.33 -5.09
C ALA A 127 -12.84 -4.72 -4.82
N ASN A 128 -12.33 -4.91 -3.62
CA ASN A 128 -11.76 -6.19 -3.21
C ASN A 128 -11.81 -6.34 -1.69
N SER A 129 -11.74 -7.59 -1.24
CA SER A 129 -11.66 -7.93 0.17
C SER A 129 -10.59 -8.97 0.42
N ARG A 130 -10.08 -8.99 1.64
CA ARG A 130 -9.07 -9.93 2.10
C ARG A 130 -9.34 -10.29 3.53
N ASP A 131 -9.34 -11.60 3.79
CA ASP A 131 -9.29 -12.16 5.14
C ASP A 131 -7.91 -12.74 5.38
N TYR A 132 -7.45 -12.68 6.62
CA TYR A 132 -6.28 -13.44 7.02
C TYR A 132 -6.37 -13.92 8.46
N THR A 133 -5.69 -15.03 8.73
CA THR A 133 -5.46 -15.53 10.08
C THR A 133 -3.96 -15.64 10.31
N ALA A 134 -3.50 -15.16 11.44
CA ALA A 134 -2.09 -15.23 11.82
C ALA A 134 -1.90 -15.97 13.14
N LEU A 135 -0.81 -16.71 13.22
CA LEU A 135 -0.25 -17.27 14.44
C LEU A 135 1.11 -16.66 14.67
N PHE A 136 1.40 -16.25 15.88
CA PHE A 136 2.71 -15.70 16.23
C PHE A 136 3.20 -16.16 17.58
N PHE A 137 4.51 -16.18 17.69
CA PHE A 137 5.23 -16.49 18.91
C PHE A 137 6.45 -15.59 18.99
N GLU A 138 6.70 -15.02 20.16
CA GLU A 138 7.90 -14.26 20.47
C GLU A 138 8.44 -14.72 21.84
N SER A 139 9.75 -14.83 21.95
CA SER A 139 10.41 -15.10 23.23
C SER A 139 11.60 -14.16 23.42
N LYS A 140 11.86 -13.88 24.70
CA LYS A 140 12.96 -13.07 25.16
C LYS A 140 13.66 -13.79 26.31
N THR A 141 14.92 -14.13 26.11
CA THR A 141 15.75 -14.87 27.06
C THR A 141 16.86 -13.96 27.58
N SER A 142 16.98 -13.82 28.89
CA SER A 142 18.14 -13.22 29.52
C SER A 142 19.28 -14.25 29.59
N LEU A 143 20.47 -13.86 29.21
CA LEU A 143 21.67 -14.70 29.14
C LEU A 143 22.79 -14.11 29.97
N LEU A 144 23.74 -14.96 30.41
CA LEU A 144 24.95 -14.53 31.06
C LEU A 144 24.69 -13.64 32.29
N ASP A 145 23.77 -14.06 33.16
CA ASP A 145 23.37 -13.33 34.38
C ASP A 145 22.89 -11.87 34.08
N GLY A 146 22.28 -11.67 32.96
CA GLY A 146 21.72 -10.37 32.52
C GLY A 146 22.65 -9.57 31.61
N ALA A 147 23.88 -10.00 31.35
CA ALA A 147 24.80 -9.31 30.45
C ALA A 147 24.46 -9.54 28.96
N GLY A 148 23.54 -10.46 28.64
CA GLY A 148 23.11 -10.73 27.29
C GLY A 148 21.59 -10.90 27.21
N GLU A 149 21.06 -10.71 26.01
CA GLU A 149 19.67 -10.93 25.71
C GLU A 149 19.51 -11.56 24.30
N LEU A 150 18.67 -12.56 24.20
CA LEU A 150 18.29 -13.17 22.93
C LEU A 150 16.77 -13.06 22.77
N SER A 151 16.33 -12.47 21.66
CA SER A 151 14.92 -12.44 21.27
C SER A 151 14.71 -13.23 19.97
N VAL A 152 13.68 -14.06 19.94
CA VAL A 152 13.25 -14.82 18.76
C VAL A 152 11.78 -14.57 18.53
N ALA A 153 11.41 -14.20 17.32
CA ALA A 153 10.03 -14.03 16.92
C ALA A 153 9.74 -14.79 15.62
N VAL A 154 8.57 -15.37 15.53
CA VAL A 154 8.04 -16.00 14.31
C VAL A 154 6.56 -15.67 14.17
N ARG A 155 6.14 -15.36 12.95
CA ARG A 155 4.73 -15.11 12.59
C ARG A 155 4.41 -15.81 11.28
N SER A 156 3.30 -16.53 11.26
CA SER A 156 2.78 -17.19 10.06
C SER A 156 1.38 -16.66 9.79
N ASP A 157 1.20 -16.06 8.63
CA ASP A 157 -0.04 -15.49 8.15
C ASP A 157 -0.61 -16.36 7.03
N ASP A 158 -1.91 -16.58 7.04
CA ASP A 158 -2.66 -17.31 6.00
C ASP A 158 -3.71 -16.37 5.41
N TYR A 159 -3.48 -15.91 4.19
CA TYR A 159 -4.29 -14.93 3.48
C TYR A 159 -5.24 -15.60 2.50
N SER A 160 -6.46 -15.10 2.39
CA SER A 160 -7.50 -15.64 1.50
C SER A 160 -7.17 -15.54 0.00
N ASP A 161 -6.30 -14.62 -0.39
CA ASP A 161 -6.01 -14.30 -1.80
C ASP A 161 -4.67 -14.86 -2.31
N PHE A 162 -3.60 -14.89 -1.51
CA PHE A 162 -2.29 -15.38 -1.97
C PHE A 162 -1.67 -16.48 -1.08
N GLY A 163 -2.41 -16.93 -0.04
CA GLY A 163 -2.02 -18.06 0.80
C GLY A 163 -1.05 -17.69 1.91
N LYS A 164 -0.18 -18.63 2.28
CA LYS A 164 0.65 -18.56 3.50
C LYS A 164 1.95 -17.83 3.27
N ASN A 165 2.32 -17.00 4.26
CA ASN A 165 3.65 -16.43 4.39
C ASN A 165 4.13 -16.52 5.84
N THR A 166 5.43 -16.77 6.02
CA THR A 166 6.03 -16.84 7.36
C THR A 166 7.21 -15.89 7.43
N SER A 167 7.22 -15.06 8.44
CA SER A 167 8.33 -14.17 8.78
C SER A 167 8.92 -14.54 10.14
N TRP A 168 10.21 -14.31 10.30
CA TRP A 168 10.91 -14.56 11.54
C TRP A 168 12.00 -13.52 11.78
N THR A 169 12.37 -13.33 13.04
CA THR A 169 13.46 -12.44 13.44
C THR A 169 14.20 -13.03 14.63
N VAL A 170 15.51 -12.94 14.61
CA VAL A 170 16.39 -13.23 15.75
C VAL A 170 17.20 -11.97 16.06
N LYS A 171 17.20 -11.57 17.33
CA LYS A 171 17.93 -10.40 17.83
C LYS A 171 18.78 -10.79 19.02
N GLY A 172 19.99 -10.28 19.07
CA GLY A 172 20.90 -10.44 20.21
C GLY A 172 21.44 -9.11 20.68
N LEU A 173 21.54 -8.97 22.01
CA LEU A 173 22.25 -7.88 22.71
C LEU A 173 23.31 -8.50 23.61
N TYR A 174 24.45 -7.83 23.76
CA TYR A 174 25.48 -8.23 24.66
C TYR A 174 26.25 -7.01 25.22
N ASP A 175 26.24 -6.89 26.54
CA ASP A 175 27.00 -5.90 27.26
C ASP A 175 28.44 -6.38 27.45
N VAL A 176 29.36 -5.81 26.66
CA VAL A 176 30.78 -6.22 26.63
C VAL A 176 31.51 -5.70 27.85
N MET A 177 31.20 -4.47 28.26
CA MET A 177 31.74 -3.77 29.42
C MET A 177 30.81 -2.61 29.79
N ASP A 178 31.04 -1.97 30.92
CA ASP A 178 30.30 -0.78 31.33
C ASP A 178 30.29 0.26 30.19
N GLY A 179 29.11 0.65 29.78
CA GLY A 179 28.86 1.63 28.71
C GLY A 179 28.99 1.12 27.28
N LEU A 180 29.32 -0.17 27.02
CA LEU A 180 29.43 -0.70 25.67
C LEU A 180 28.54 -1.93 25.47
N THR A 181 27.49 -1.76 24.70
CA THR A 181 26.56 -2.83 24.27
C THR A 181 26.69 -3.12 22.76
N LEU A 182 26.90 -4.36 22.39
CA LEU A 182 26.78 -4.83 21.00
C LEU A 182 25.39 -5.34 20.73
N ARG A 183 24.92 -5.13 19.50
CA ARG A 183 23.63 -5.66 19.03
C ARG A 183 23.75 -6.24 17.63
N ALA A 184 23.00 -7.31 17.38
CA ALA A 184 22.85 -7.88 16.05
C ALA A 184 21.42 -8.35 15.85
N SER A 185 20.92 -8.29 14.62
CA SER A 185 19.65 -8.90 14.27
C SER A 185 19.65 -9.40 12.83
N VAL A 186 18.92 -10.48 12.60
CA VAL A 186 18.63 -11.04 11.28
C VAL A 186 17.18 -11.45 11.24
N GLY A 187 16.54 -11.26 10.09
CA GLY A 187 15.14 -11.67 9.94
C GLY A 187 14.63 -11.49 8.52
N THR A 188 13.45 -12.03 8.31
CA THR A 188 12.68 -11.90 7.07
C THR A 188 11.43 -11.08 7.29
N GLY A 189 10.94 -10.46 6.23
CA GLY A 189 9.67 -9.76 6.22
C GLY A 189 8.95 -9.98 4.89
N PHE A 190 7.67 -9.65 4.84
CA PHE A 190 6.91 -9.64 3.61
C PHE A 190 5.91 -8.48 3.59
N ARG A 191 5.44 -8.15 2.41
CA ARG A 191 4.36 -7.20 2.17
C ARG A 191 3.32 -7.85 1.24
N ALA A 192 2.09 -7.91 1.70
CA ALA A 192 0.97 -8.37 0.88
C ALA A 192 0.72 -7.42 -0.30
N PRO A 193 0.29 -7.93 -1.46
CA PRO A 193 -0.12 -7.08 -2.59
C PRO A 193 -1.23 -6.11 -2.19
N GLY A 194 -1.26 -4.92 -2.78
CA GLY A 194 -2.36 -3.99 -2.59
C GLY A 194 -3.67 -4.56 -3.15
N LEU A 195 -4.81 -4.37 -2.46
CA LEU A 195 -6.10 -4.87 -2.94
C LEU A 195 -6.52 -4.22 -4.26
N GLY A 196 -6.19 -2.94 -4.46
CA GLY A 196 -6.39 -2.24 -5.73
C GLY A 196 -5.57 -2.85 -6.87
N ASP A 197 -4.32 -3.25 -6.60
CA ASP A 197 -3.43 -3.84 -7.60
C ASP A 197 -3.90 -5.22 -8.10
N LEU A 198 -4.74 -5.89 -7.29
CA LEU A 198 -5.31 -7.20 -7.61
C LEU A 198 -6.63 -7.11 -8.38
N ALA A 199 -7.38 -6.00 -8.27
CA ALA A 199 -8.77 -5.94 -8.73
C ALA A 199 -9.13 -4.68 -9.54
N ALA A 200 -8.20 -3.75 -9.75
CA ALA A 200 -8.47 -2.53 -10.49
C ALA A 200 -8.86 -2.81 -11.96
N ASN A 201 -9.80 -2.04 -12.48
CA ASN A 201 -10.11 -2.05 -13.91
C ASN A 201 -8.91 -1.57 -14.74
N THR A 202 -8.86 -1.97 -16.01
CA THR A 202 -7.86 -1.42 -16.92
C THR A 202 -8.12 0.06 -17.15
N THR A 203 -7.12 0.88 -16.87
CA THR A 203 -7.20 2.33 -17.05
C THR A 203 -6.18 2.83 -18.06
N PHE A 204 -6.53 3.93 -18.73
CA PHE A 204 -5.61 4.67 -19.59
C PHE A 204 -4.74 5.60 -18.73
N SER A 205 -3.46 5.62 -18.98
CA SER A 205 -2.51 6.58 -18.42
C SER A 205 -1.66 7.20 -19.55
N ALA A 206 -1.31 8.43 -19.38
CA ALA A 206 -0.41 9.16 -20.26
C ALA A 206 0.95 9.33 -19.56
N ASP A 207 1.73 8.26 -19.56
CA ASP A 207 2.99 8.23 -18.83
C ASP A 207 4.14 8.86 -19.64
N SER A 208 5.07 9.48 -18.94
CA SER A 208 6.28 10.01 -19.53
C SER A 208 7.34 8.92 -19.66
N HIS A 209 7.86 8.73 -20.86
CA HIS A 209 8.89 7.74 -21.16
C HIS A 209 10.05 8.36 -21.92
N ILE A 210 11.27 7.87 -21.67
CA ILE A 210 12.48 8.24 -22.42
C ILE A 210 12.88 7.06 -23.30
N ASP A 211 12.75 7.23 -24.62
CA ASP A 211 13.16 6.22 -25.59
C ASP A 211 14.64 6.38 -25.96
N TYR A 212 15.51 5.75 -25.19
CA TYR A 212 16.96 5.77 -25.45
C TYR A 212 17.38 5.10 -26.76
N VAL A 213 16.56 4.19 -27.31
CA VAL A 213 16.84 3.56 -28.59
C VAL A 213 16.61 4.54 -29.72
N LYS A 214 15.51 5.26 -29.70
CA LYS A 214 15.18 6.34 -30.65
C LYS A 214 16.24 7.46 -30.60
N CYS A 215 16.60 7.90 -29.39
CA CYS A 215 17.62 8.92 -29.18
C CYS A 215 18.97 8.49 -29.76
N ALA A 216 19.42 7.28 -29.51
CA ALA A 216 20.68 6.75 -30.05
C ALA A 216 20.65 6.69 -31.57
N ALA A 217 19.54 6.29 -32.18
CA ALA A 217 19.37 6.30 -33.64
C ALA A 217 19.42 7.71 -34.24
N GLN A 218 19.06 8.74 -33.47
CA GLN A 218 19.11 10.15 -33.85
C GLN A 218 20.43 10.84 -33.47
N GLY A 219 21.37 10.13 -32.84
CA GLY A 219 22.63 10.69 -32.37
C GLY A 219 22.51 11.58 -31.13
N ILE A 220 21.39 11.49 -30.40
CA ILE A 220 21.16 12.27 -29.18
C ILE A 220 21.79 11.51 -28.00
N ALA A 221 22.61 12.21 -27.21
CA ALA A 221 23.21 11.64 -25.98
C ALA A 221 22.17 11.35 -24.91
N ARG A 222 22.40 10.32 -24.10
CA ARG A 222 21.44 9.93 -23.06
C ARG A 222 20.99 11.06 -22.09
N PRO A 223 21.87 11.95 -21.62
CA PRO A 223 21.48 13.06 -20.77
C PRO A 223 20.53 14.05 -21.44
N ASP A 224 20.61 14.18 -22.76
CA ASP A 224 19.86 15.16 -23.56
C ASP A 224 18.61 14.53 -24.21
N CYS A 225 18.37 13.23 -23.96
CA CYS A 225 17.25 12.53 -24.54
C CYS A 225 15.92 13.02 -23.92
N PRO A 226 15.00 13.57 -24.74
CA PRO A 226 13.76 14.12 -24.22
C PRO A 226 12.83 13.00 -23.71
N SER A 227 12.03 13.34 -22.70
CA SER A 227 10.89 12.53 -22.29
C SER A 227 9.71 12.82 -23.21
N GLU A 228 9.09 11.77 -23.73
CA GLU A 228 7.87 11.86 -24.54
C GLU A 228 6.72 11.20 -23.78
N GLN A 229 5.51 11.74 -23.93
CA GLN A 229 4.31 11.16 -23.35
C GLN A 229 3.84 10.01 -24.24
N VAL A 230 3.60 8.86 -23.64
CA VAL A 230 3.11 7.66 -24.32
C VAL A 230 1.77 7.20 -23.73
N ASN A 231 0.93 6.67 -24.59
CA ASN A 231 -0.34 6.07 -24.14
C ASN A 231 -0.02 4.72 -23.49
N THR A 232 -0.37 4.61 -22.23
CA THR A 232 -0.16 3.42 -21.42
C THR A 232 -1.50 2.89 -20.91
N TYR A 233 -1.63 1.59 -20.78
CA TYR A 233 -2.77 0.94 -20.13
C TYR A 233 -2.29 0.20 -18.91
N ILE A 234 -2.84 0.56 -17.75
CA ILE A 234 -2.55 -0.07 -16.47
C ILE A 234 -3.72 -0.99 -16.14
N ALA A 235 -3.42 -2.24 -15.85
CA ALA A 235 -4.42 -3.23 -15.45
C ALA A 235 -3.99 -3.90 -14.14
N ALA A 236 -4.96 -4.37 -13.36
CA ALA A 236 -4.69 -5.19 -12.20
C ALA A 236 -4.05 -6.53 -12.58
N ASN A 237 -3.27 -7.07 -11.67
CA ASN A 237 -2.74 -8.41 -11.78
C ASN A 237 -3.27 -9.29 -10.63
N PRO A 238 -4.32 -10.09 -10.84
CA PRO A 238 -4.90 -10.94 -9.81
C PRO A 238 -3.95 -12.06 -9.32
N ASN A 239 -2.84 -12.27 -10.02
CA ASN A 239 -1.81 -13.27 -9.64
C ASN A 239 -0.58 -12.62 -9.00
N LEU A 240 -0.68 -11.36 -8.56
CA LEU A 240 0.43 -10.69 -7.89
C LEU A 240 0.71 -11.35 -6.55
N GLY A 241 1.95 -11.82 -6.36
CA GLY A 241 2.42 -12.42 -5.11
C GLY A 241 2.94 -11.40 -4.12
N PRO A 242 3.22 -11.81 -2.86
CA PRO A 242 3.80 -10.93 -1.87
C PRO A 242 5.26 -10.55 -2.22
N GLU A 243 5.64 -9.35 -1.83
CA GLU A 243 7.04 -8.94 -1.78
C GLU A 243 7.69 -9.55 -0.54
N THR A 244 8.92 -10.03 -0.65
CA THR A 244 9.68 -10.57 0.47
C THR A 244 10.96 -9.78 0.69
N SER A 245 11.42 -9.72 1.94
CA SER A 245 12.66 -9.05 2.31
C SER A 245 13.46 -9.87 3.31
N GLU A 246 14.78 -9.70 3.26
CA GLU A 246 15.71 -10.16 4.28
C GLU A 246 16.46 -8.95 4.85
N SER A 247 16.68 -8.94 6.14
CA SER A 247 17.38 -7.86 6.82
C SER A 247 18.43 -8.38 7.77
N THR A 248 19.60 -7.72 7.79
CA THR A 248 20.67 -7.95 8.76
C THR A 248 21.15 -6.61 9.31
N ASN A 249 21.22 -6.50 10.62
CA ASN A 249 21.73 -5.31 11.29
C ASN A 249 22.78 -5.72 12.31
N VAL A 250 23.84 -4.92 12.41
CA VAL A 250 24.84 -4.97 13.49
C VAL A 250 25.14 -3.55 13.96
N GLY A 251 25.36 -3.40 15.26
CA GLY A 251 25.62 -2.09 15.83
C GLY A 251 26.28 -2.18 17.21
N ALA A 252 26.87 -1.09 17.63
CA ALA A 252 27.39 -0.88 18.97
C ALA A 252 26.80 0.40 19.56
N ILE A 253 26.47 0.36 20.84
CA ILE A 253 26.01 1.50 21.64
C ILE A 253 27.07 1.77 22.69
N TYR A 254 27.54 3.02 22.74
CA TYR A 254 28.47 3.47 23.78
C TYR A 254 27.84 4.66 24.54
N THR A 255 27.78 4.57 25.88
CA THR A 255 27.16 5.58 26.77
C THR A 255 28.14 6.03 27.84
#